data_147f0fb4d06d91b15f8355e0726b588e
#
_entry.id   147f0fb4d06d91b15f8355e0726b588e
#
_cell.length_a   1.000
_cell.length_b   1.000
_cell.length_c   1.000
_cell.angle_alpha   90.00
_cell.angle_beta   90.00
_cell.angle_gamma   90.00
#
_symmetry.space_group_name_H-M   'P 1'
#
loop_
_entity.id
_entity.type
_entity.pdbx_description
1 polymer ?
#
loop_
_entity_poly.entity_id
_entity_poly.type
_entity_poly.pdbx_seq_one_letter_code
_entity_poly.pdbx_strand_id
1 'polypeptide(L)'
;EGLDIVARYCTNGREVINLVQLCSGLAINENRDYIKESDIYWVIENGQYNPRMERMINDKPEIGYVNGLAVYGANNGALMEIEATAKLSSNSIGSIKITGIVDDEELGGGEKKIKRKSTAYCSVQNVLTVLDNIFNLNSKAYDIHVNFPGGIPVDGPSAGISIATAIYSAIKGVPVNNRVAMTGEISIKGKVKPIGGVNAKILAAKRAGVELVIVPKENLSSITRDIDGIK
;
A
#
# COMPACT_ATOMS: atom_id res chain seq x y z
N GLU A 1 24.78 9.36 8.86
CA GLU A 1 23.96 10.59 8.70
C GLU A 1 23.77 10.92 7.22
N GLY A 2 24.81 11.24 6.41
CA GLY A 2 24.63 11.51 4.98
C GLY A 2 24.03 10.35 4.17
N LEU A 3 24.36 9.09 4.48
CA LEU A 3 23.79 7.92 3.83
C LEU A 3 22.28 7.76 4.13
N ASP A 4 21.83 8.15 5.30
CA ASP A 4 20.41 8.09 5.68
C ASP A 4 19.60 9.12 4.89
N ILE A 5 20.17 10.31 4.67
CA ILE A 5 19.57 11.34 3.82
C ILE A 5 19.44 10.80 2.39
N VAL A 6 20.52 10.28 1.80
CA VAL A 6 20.49 9.69 0.45
C VAL A 6 19.44 8.58 0.35
N ALA A 7 19.38 7.69 1.34
CA ALA A 7 18.41 6.59 1.37
C ALA A 7 16.96 7.08 1.45
N ARG A 8 16.73 8.25 2.04
CA ARG A 8 15.39 8.86 2.15
C ARG A 8 14.89 9.44 0.83
N TYR A 9 15.79 9.94 -0.02
CA TYR A 9 15.43 10.63 -1.27
C TYR A 9 15.65 9.79 -2.52
N CYS A 10 16.40 8.68 -2.45
CA CYS A 10 16.65 7.81 -3.60
C CYS A 10 15.81 6.54 -3.51
N THR A 11 15.13 6.19 -4.60
CA THR A 11 14.25 5.01 -4.67
C THR A 11 14.97 3.77 -5.21
N ASN A 12 16.09 3.94 -5.88
CA ASN A 12 16.88 2.85 -6.48
C ASN A 12 18.37 3.19 -6.55
N GLY A 13 19.20 2.18 -6.81
CA GLY A 13 20.66 2.34 -6.85
C GLY A 13 21.15 3.30 -7.92
N ARG A 14 20.45 3.46 -9.04
CA ARG A 14 20.82 4.42 -10.09
C ARG A 14 20.69 5.86 -9.59
N GLU A 15 19.59 6.17 -8.91
CA GLU A 15 19.39 7.48 -8.29
C GLU A 15 20.44 7.78 -7.23
N VAL A 16 20.82 6.78 -6.41
CA VAL A 16 21.91 6.91 -5.43
C VAL A 16 23.22 7.28 -6.12
N ILE A 17 23.59 6.55 -7.19
CA ILE A 17 24.82 6.82 -7.94
C ILE A 17 24.79 8.23 -8.55
N ASN A 18 23.70 8.61 -9.19
CA ASN A 18 23.55 9.95 -9.77
C ASN A 18 23.69 11.06 -8.73
N LEU A 19 23.01 10.92 -7.59
CA LEU A 19 23.07 11.90 -6.50
C LEU A 19 24.49 12.02 -5.96
N VAL A 20 25.17 10.90 -5.69
CA VAL A 20 26.54 10.89 -5.20
C VAL A 20 27.51 11.50 -6.23
N GLN A 21 27.34 11.22 -7.52
CA GLN A 21 28.16 11.83 -8.58
C GLN A 21 28.01 13.36 -8.65
N LEU A 22 26.77 13.86 -8.53
CA LEU A 22 26.51 15.30 -8.48
C LEU A 22 27.16 15.95 -7.25
N CYS A 23 27.00 15.33 -6.05
CA CYS A 23 27.65 15.79 -4.83
C CYS A 23 29.19 15.77 -4.96
N SER A 24 29.74 14.75 -5.60
CA SER A 24 31.20 14.68 -5.86
C SER A 24 31.65 15.81 -6.78
N GLY A 25 30.86 16.14 -7.80
CA GLY A 25 31.14 17.28 -8.68
C GLY A 25 31.21 18.61 -7.94
N LEU A 26 30.28 18.84 -6.98
CA LEU A 26 30.33 20.03 -6.12
C LEU A 26 31.57 20.05 -5.24
N ALA A 27 31.92 18.94 -4.61
CA ALA A 27 33.10 18.83 -3.77
C ALA A 27 34.38 19.13 -4.57
N ILE A 28 34.55 18.57 -5.76
CA ILE A 28 35.68 18.80 -6.65
C ILE A 28 35.78 20.27 -7.04
N ASN A 29 34.69 20.92 -7.41
CA ASN A 29 34.66 22.36 -7.75
C ASN A 29 35.13 23.24 -6.58
N GLU A 30 34.93 22.81 -5.35
CA GLU A 30 35.41 23.49 -4.15
C GLU A 30 36.79 23.00 -3.66
N ASN A 31 37.52 22.22 -4.49
CA ASN A 31 38.81 21.60 -4.15
C ASN A 31 38.77 20.78 -2.86
N ARG A 32 37.68 20.02 -2.65
CA ARG A 32 37.50 19.08 -1.53
C ARG A 32 37.55 17.64 -2.03
N ASP A 33 38.05 16.75 -1.19
CA ASP A 33 38.11 15.30 -1.40
C ASP A 33 36.99 14.52 -0.68
N TYR A 34 36.05 15.23 -0.06
CA TYR A 34 34.92 14.65 0.65
C TYR A 34 33.62 15.40 0.37
N ILE A 35 32.49 14.69 0.47
CA ILE A 35 31.13 15.22 0.33
C ILE A 35 30.65 15.68 1.71
N LYS A 36 30.10 16.90 1.76
CA LYS A 36 29.41 17.44 2.95
C LYS A 36 27.92 17.14 2.87
N GLU A 37 27.23 17.15 3.98
CA GLU A 37 25.74 17.06 4.00
C GLU A 37 25.09 18.23 3.25
N SER A 38 25.68 19.41 3.31
CA SER A 38 25.22 20.56 2.53
C SER A 38 25.20 20.31 1.02
N ASP A 39 26.13 19.52 0.50
CA ASP A 39 26.16 19.16 -0.92
C ASP A 39 24.97 18.25 -1.26
N ILE A 40 24.67 17.31 -0.37
CA ILE A 40 23.52 16.39 -0.53
C ILE A 40 22.21 17.19 -0.55
N TYR A 41 22.01 18.09 0.41
CA TYR A 41 20.82 18.94 0.44
C TYR A 41 20.71 19.83 -0.78
N TRP A 42 21.83 20.44 -1.20
CA TRP A 42 21.84 21.27 -2.39
C TRP A 42 21.43 20.49 -3.66
N VAL A 43 21.96 19.27 -3.83
CA VAL A 43 21.60 18.41 -4.96
C VAL A 43 20.13 17.96 -4.87
N ILE A 44 19.63 17.67 -3.67
CA ILE A 44 18.21 17.29 -3.46
C ILE A 44 17.30 18.44 -3.90
N GLU A 45 17.56 19.64 -3.42
CA GLU A 45 16.72 20.83 -3.69
C GLU A 45 16.75 21.23 -5.18
N ASN A 46 17.93 21.24 -5.79
CA ASN A 46 18.09 21.65 -7.18
C ASN A 46 17.84 20.52 -8.19
N GLY A 47 17.97 19.26 -7.78
CA GLY A 47 17.74 18.08 -8.61
C GLY A 47 16.30 17.58 -8.59
N GLN A 48 15.37 18.29 -7.92
CA GLN A 48 13.96 17.92 -7.79
C GLN A 48 13.73 16.52 -7.18
N TYR A 49 14.63 16.10 -6.28
CA TYR A 49 14.45 14.86 -5.54
C TYR A 49 13.33 15.03 -4.50
N ASN A 50 12.37 14.13 -4.52
CA ASN A 50 11.30 14.11 -3.52
C ASN A 50 11.57 13.04 -2.47
N PRO A 51 11.33 13.34 -1.18
CA PRO A 51 11.48 12.33 -0.14
C PRO A 51 10.48 11.19 -0.37
N ARG A 52 10.87 9.98 -0.01
CA ARG A 52 9.93 8.86 0.04
C ARG A 52 8.80 9.21 1.00
N MET A 53 7.58 8.96 0.56
CA MET A 53 6.42 9.07 1.45
C MET A 53 6.49 7.93 2.47
N GLU A 54 7.02 8.21 3.65
CA GLU A 54 6.99 7.30 4.79
C GLU A 54 5.72 7.57 5.60
N ARG A 55 4.80 6.62 5.58
CA ARG A 55 3.63 6.65 6.45
C ARG A 55 3.97 5.87 7.70
N MET A 56 3.65 6.46 8.84
CA MET A 56 3.72 5.80 10.13
C MET A 56 2.33 5.32 10.52
N ILE A 57 2.27 4.17 11.19
CA ILE A 57 1.02 3.63 11.69
C ILE A 57 0.45 4.49 12.83
N ASN A 58 -0.86 4.46 12.98
CA ASN A 58 -1.52 5.00 14.18
C ASN A 58 -1.33 4.04 15.35
N ASP A 59 -1.17 4.58 16.57
CA ASP A 59 -0.96 3.74 17.76
C ASP A 59 -2.24 3.08 18.29
N LYS A 60 -3.41 3.62 17.95
CA LYS A 60 -4.69 3.18 18.51
C LYS A 60 -5.44 2.28 17.53
N PRO A 61 -6.02 1.18 18.02
CA PRO A 61 -6.94 0.38 17.22
C PRO A 61 -8.15 1.19 16.75
N GLU A 62 -8.54 1.00 15.49
CA GLU A 62 -9.65 1.75 14.87
C GLU A 62 -10.62 0.81 14.16
N ILE A 63 -11.92 1.20 14.16
CA ILE A 63 -12.97 0.47 13.46
C ILE A 63 -12.93 0.85 11.98
N GLY A 64 -12.93 -0.16 11.12
CA GLY A 64 -12.95 0.05 9.68
C GLY A 64 -11.64 0.57 9.09
N TYR A 65 -10.56 0.60 9.85
CA TYR A 65 -9.25 1.03 9.40
C TYR A 65 -8.26 -0.13 9.41
N VAL A 66 -7.57 -0.36 8.30
CA VAL A 66 -6.62 -1.46 8.13
C VAL A 66 -5.39 -1.01 7.34
N ASN A 67 -4.23 -1.40 7.80
CA ASN A 67 -2.98 -1.23 7.07
C ASN A 67 -2.82 -2.36 6.04
N GLY A 68 -2.97 -2.00 4.78
CA GLY A 68 -2.61 -2.83 3.64
C GLY A 68 -1.17 -2.58 3.18
N LEU A 69 -0.70 -3.38 2.24
CA LEU A 69 0.65 -3.27 1.69
C LEU A 69 0.60 -3.26 0.15
N ALA A 70 1.21 -2.26 -0.44
CA ALA A 70 1.32 -2.09 -1.89
C ALA A 70 2.78 -2.15 -2.36
N VAL A 71 2.97 -2.34 -3.65
CA VAL A 71 4.26 -2.17 -4.35
C VAL A 71 4.04 -1.22 -5.50
N TYR A 72 4.92 -0.26 -5.67
CA TYR A 72 4.90 0.68 -6.79
C TYR A 72 6.27 0.77 -7.45
N GLY A 73 6.30 1.10 -8.74
CA GLY A 73 7.53 1.19 -9.51
C GLY A 73 8.38 -0.09 -9.44
N ALA A 74 9.69 0.07 -9.49
CA ALA A 74 10.63 -1.05 -9.47
C ALA A 74 10.88 -1.56 -8.04
N ASN A 75 9.91 -2.31 -7.49
CA ASN A 75 10.08 -3.03 -6.22
C ASN A 75 10.09 -2.16 -4.95
N ASN A 76 9.41 -1.01 -4.96
CA ASN A 76 9.22 -0.18 -3.78
C ASN A 76 7.94 -0.56 -3.03
N GLY A 77 8.07 -1.02 -1.80
CA GLY A 77 6.94 -1.27 -0.92
C GLY A 77 6.44 0.02 -0.25
N ALA A 78 5.12 0.09 -0.03
CA ALA A 78 4.46 1.14 0.73
C ALA A 78 3.39 0.58 1.64
N LEU A 79 3.21 1.23 2.79
CA LEU A 79 2.02 1.06 3.62
C LEU A 79 0.86 1.77 2.92
N MET A 80 -0.27 1.10 2.85
CA MET A 80 -1.50 1.61 2.23
C MET A 80 -2.63 1.54 3.25
N GLU A 81 -3.20 2.68 3.55
CA GLU A 81 -4.38 2.75 4.41
C GLU A 81 -5.62 2.29 3.64
N ILE A 82 -6.47 1.53 4.29
CA ILE A 82 -7.78 1.13 3.78
C ILE A 82 -8.80 1.46 4.85
N GLU A 83 -9.73 2.31 4.50
CA GLU A 83 -10.81 2.74 5.37
C GLU A 83 -12.13 2.17 4.87
N ALA A 84 -12.97 1.73 5.79
CA ALA A 84 -14.33 1.32 5.50
C ALA A 84 -15.29 1.88 6.54
N THR A 85 -16.42 2.34 6.10
CA THR A 85 -17.59 2.65 6.96
C THR A 85 -18.77 1.83 6.52
N ALA A 86 -19.58 1.41 7.47
CA ALA A 86 -20.82 0.68 7.21
C ALA A 86 -21.93 1.18 8.13
N LYS A 87 -23.06 1.52 7.55
CA LYS A 87 -24.27 1.93 8.27
C LYS A 87 -25.43 1.13 7.73
N LEU A 88 -26.33 0.67 8.61
CA LEU A 88 -27.58 0.07 8.18
C LEU A 88 -28.31 1.03 7.25
N SER A 89 -28.65 0.55 6.06
CA SER A 89 -29.34 1.35 5.07
C SER A 89 -30.77 1.62 5.50
N SER A 90 -31.23 2.82 5.30
CA SER A 90 -32.65 3.18 5.44
C SER A 90 -33.51 2.66 4.29
N ASN A 91 -32.88 2.20 3.22
CA ASN A 91 -33.51 1.64 2.03
C ASN A 91 -33.56 0.12 2.10
N SER A 92 -34.40 -0.50 1.27
CA SER A 92 -34.48 -1.97 1.17
C SER A 92 -33.16 -2.63 0.73
N ILE A 93 -32.32 -1.89 0.02
CA ILE A 93 -31.01 -2.33 -0.47
C ILE A 93 -30.00 -1.19 -0.21
N GLY A 94 -28.91 -1.53 0.45
CA GLY A 94 -27.81 -0.60 0.71
C GLY A 94 -26.98 -0.30 -0.53
N SER A 95 -26.14 0.70 -0.41
CA SER A 95 -25.27 1.19 -1.47
C SER A 95 -23.79 0.88 -1.19
N ILE A 96 -23.00 0.76 -2.24
CA ILE A 96 -21.55 0.56 -2.14
C ILE A 96 -20.86 1.70 -2.88
N LYS A 97 -20.05 2.44 -2.14
CA LYS A 97 -19.22 3.53 -2.67
C LYS A 97 -17.75 3.18 -2.48
N ILE A 98 -16.94 3.43 -3.50
CA ILE A 98 -15.49 3.21 -3.46
C ILE A 98 -14.83 4.49 -3.93
N THR A 99 -13.82 4.96 -3.18
CA THR A 99 -13.07 6.20 -3.49
C THR A 99 -11.57 5.98 -3.31
N GLY A 100 -10.77 6.88 -3.89
CA GLY A 100 -9.31 6.80 -3.80
C GLY A 100 -8.66 5.80 -4.76
N ILE A 101 -9.40 5.30 -5.75
CA ILE A 101 -8.91 4.40 -6.79
C ILE A 101 -9.05 5.06 -8.17
N VAL A 102 -8.32 4.54 -9.14
CA VAL A 102 -8.56 4.89 -10.55
C VAL A 102 -9.85 4.19 -10.99
N ASP A 103 -10.84 4.97 -11.43
CA ASP A 103 -12.17 4.43 -11.70
C ASP A 103 -12.21 3.48 -12.90
N ASP A 104 -11.57 3.85 -14.03
CA ASP A 104 -11.51 3.04 -15.24
C ASP A 104 -10.14 3.19 -15.92
N GLU A 105 -9.54 2.09 -16.35
CA GLU A 105 -8.41 2.09 -17.25
C GLU A 105 -8.88 1.98 -18.71
N GLU A 106 -8.54 2.94 -19.55
CA GLU A 106 -8.69 2.82 -20.99
C GLU A 106 -7.44 2.16 -21.58
N LEU A 107 -7.58 0.90 -22.00
CA LEU A 107 -6.54 0.14 -22.72
C LEU A 107 -6.82 0.19 -24.22
N GLY A 108 -5.88 0.73 -25.00
CA GLY A 108 -5.87 0.70 -26.46
C GLY A 108 -5.70 2.08 -27.09
N GLY A 109 -4.95 2.12 -28.21
CA GLY A 109 -4.82 3.28 -29.10
C GLY A 109 -5.61 3.03 -30.39
N GLY A 110 -6.45 3.97 -30.81
CA GLY A 110 -7.25 3.88 -32.04
C GLY A 110 -8.74 3.60 -31.80
N GLU A 111 -9.43 3.05 -32.78
CA GLU A 111 -10.89 2.89 -32.80
C GLU A 111 -11.46 1.87 -31.78
N LYS A 112 -10.64 1.07 -31.13
CA LYS A 112 -11.07 0.10 -30.10
C LYS A 112 -10.52 0.48 -28.73
N LYS A 113 -11.33 1.18 -27.95
CA LYS A 113 -11.07 1.45 -26.51
C LYS A 113 -11.74 0.34 -25.69
N ILE A 114 -10.95 -0.39 -24.91
CA ILE A 114 -11.45 -1.36 -23.93
C ILE A 114 -11.44 -0.65 -22.57
N LYS A 115 -12.62 -0.43 -21.98
CA LYS A 115 -12.74 0.03 -20.60
C LYS A 115 -12.61 -1.15 -19.66
N ARG A 116 -11.61 -1.12 -18.80
CA ARG A 116 -11.40 -2.11 -17.72
C ARG A 116 -11.65 -1.43 -16.38
N LYS A 117 -12.53 -2.01 -15.58
CA LYS A 117 -12.71 -1.58 -14.19
C LYS A 117 -11.43 -1.83 -13.40
N SER A 118 -11.12 -0.92 -12.49
CA SER A 118 -9.91 -1.06 -11.66
C SER A 118 -9.90 -2.39 -10.90
N THR A 119 -8.71 -2.94 -10.72
CA THR A 119 -8.52 -4.21 -9.98
C THR A 119 -8.95 -4.07 -8.52
N ALA A 120 -8.80 -2.89 -7.93
CA ALA A 120 -9.28 -2.59 -6.59
C ALA A 120 -10.81 -2.62 -6.49
N TYR A 121 -11.53 -2.07 -7.49
CA TYR A 121 -12.99 -2.20 -7.57
C TYR A 121 -13.42 -3.67 -7.63
N CYS A 122 -12.78 -4.47 -8.50
CA CYS A 122 -13.07 -5.90 -8.61
C CYS A 122 -12.77 -6.64 -7.29
N SER A 123 -11.70 -6.25 -6.60
CA SER A 123 -11.35 -6.82 -5.28
C SER A 123 -12.42 -6.55 -4.24
N VAL A 124 -12.97 -5.33 -4.16
CA VAL A 124 -14.09 -5.04 -3.25
C VAL A 124 -15.31 -5.90 -3.56
N GLN A 125 -15.67 -6.08 -4.83
CA GLN A 125 -16.81 -6.93 -5.22
C GLN A 125 -16.59 -8.40 -4.84
N ASN A 126 -15.38 -8.93 -5.03
CA ASN A 126 -15.01 -10.28 -4.60
C ASN A 126 -15.10 -10.44 -3.09
N VAL A 127 -14.62 -9.45 -2.36
CA VAL A 127 -14.69 -9.41 -0.88
C VAL A 127 -16.12 -9.44 -0.38
N LEU A 128 -17.00 -8.60 -0.93
CA LEU A 128 -18.41 -8.60 -0.55
C LEU A 128 -19.07 -9.95 -0.76
N THR A 129 -18.76 -10.60 -1.89
CA THR A 129 -19.24 -11.97 -2.16
C THR A 129 -18.76 -12.97 -1.10
N VAL A 130 -17.49 -12.86 -0.66
CA VAL A 130 -16.93 -13.73 0.37
C VAL A 130 -17.57 -13.44 1.74
N LEU A 131 -17.72 -12.17 2.09
CA LEU A 131 -18.33 -11.77 3.36
C LEU A 131 -19.79 -12.27 3.46
N ASP A 132 -20.55 -12.17 2.38
CA ASP A 132 -21.93 -12.65 2.38
C ASP A 132 -22.01 -14.18 2.43
N ASN A 133 -21.25 -14.89 1.59
CA ASN A 133 -21.40 -16.32 1.42
C ASN A 133 -20.69 -17.17 2.50
N ILE A 134 -19.58 -16.67 3.06
CA ILE A 134 -18.75 -17.45 4.00
C ILE A 134 -18.96 -16.97 5.42
N PHE A 135 -19.08 -15.64 5.62
CA PHE A 135 -19.26 -15.06 6.95
C PHE A 135 -20.72 -14.73 7.30
N ASN A 136 -21.64 -15.03 6.37
CA ASN A 136 -23.07 -14.74 6.53
C ASN A 136 -23.35 -13.27 6.92
N LEU A 137 -22.55 -12.36 6.39
CA LEU A 137 -22.79 -10.93 6.51
C LEU A 137 -23.72 -10.51 5.36
N ASN A 138 -24.87 -9.99 5.66
CA ASN A 138 -25.76 -9.43 4.66
C ASN A 138 -25.26 -8.03 4.26
N SER A 139 -24.21 -7.95 3.40
CA SER A 139 -23.61 -6.68 2.99
C SER A 139 -24.61 -5.74 2.32
N LYS A 140 -25.63 -6.31 1.66
CA LYS A 140 -26.71 -5.56 1.02
C LYS A 140 -27.64 -4.81 2.00
N ALA A 141 -27.58 -5.12 3.28
CA ALA A 141 -28.32 -4.38 4.30
C ALA A 141 -27.63 -3.07 4.72
N TYR A 142 -26.41 -2.82 4.24
CA TYR A 142 -25.59 -1.69 4.67
C TYR A 142 -25.25 -0.75 3.52
N ASP A 143 -25.20 0.53 3.82
CA ASP A 143 -24.50 1.52 3.01
C ASP A 143 -23.02 1.46 3.39
N ILE A 144 -22.21 0.94 2.49
CA ILE A 144 -20.76 0.70 2.70
C ILE A 144 -19.98 1.69 1.86
N HIS A 145 -19.02 2.37 2.48
CA HIS A 145 -18.05 3.19 1.77
C HIS A 145 -16.63 2.68 2.07
N VAL A 146 -15.90 2.31 1.04
CA VAL A 146 -14.48 1.94 1.11
C VAL A 146 -13.65 3.04 0.49
N ASN A 147 -12.65 3.52 1.21
CA ASN A 147 -11.74 4.56 0.77
C ASN A 147 -10.28 4.09 0.82
N PHE A 148 -9.52 4.49 -0.17
CA PHE A 148 -8.06 4.29 -0.25
C PHE A 148 -7.37 5.65 -0.21
N PRO A 149 -7.12 6.22 0.98
CA PRO A 149 -6.56 7.56 1.10
C PRO A 149 -5.10 7.63 0.59
N GLY A 150 -4.70 8.81 0.09
CA GLY A 150 -3.31 9.17 -0.17
C GLY A 150 -2.77 8.95 -1.56
N GLY A 151 -3.63 8.74 -2.56
CA GLY A 151 -3.21 8.82 -3.97
C GLY A 151 -2.16 7.81 -4.42
N ILE A 152 -1.89 6.77 -3.64
CA ILE A 152 -1.06 5.64 -4.09
C ILE A 152 -1.92 4.87 -5.10
N PRO A 153 -1.44 4.68 -6.33
CA PRO A 153 -2.17 3.87 -7.29
C PRO A 153 -2.37 2.47 -6.70
N VAL A 154 -3.60 2.15 -6.33
CA VAL A 154 -3.95 0.80 -5.89
C VAL A 154 -4.13 -0.03 -7.14
N ASP A 155 -3.06 -0.66 -7.57
CA ASP A 155 -3.11 -1.62 -8.65
C ASP A 155 -2.88 -3.02 -8.10
N GLY A 156 -3.83 -3.88 -8.41
CA GLY A 156 -3.74 -5.28 -8.09
C GLY A 156 -4.70 -5.78 -7.00
N PRO A 157 -5.02 -7.06 -7.06
CA PRO A 157 -5.97 -7.71 -6.16
C PRO A 157 -5.39 -7.98 -4.76
N SER A 158 -4.12 -7.61 -4.51
CA SER A 158 -3.37 -7.98 -3.31
C SER A 158 -3.86 -7.31 -2.01
N ALA A 159 -4.78 -6.35 -2.11
CA ALA A 159 -5.44 -5.72 -0.96
C ALA A 159 -6.67 -6.49 -0.43
N GLY A 160 -7.01 -7.62 -1.04
CA GLY A 160 -8.27 -8.34 -0.77
C GLY A 160 -8.51 -8.65 0.70
N ILE A 161 -7.53 -9.21 1.41
CA ILE A 161 -7.70 -9.51 2.86
C ILE A 161 -7.80 -8.25 3.71
N SER A 162 -7.11 -7.19 3.34
CA SER A 162 -7.17 -5.90 4.05
C SER A 162 -8.56 -5.25 3.87
N ILE A 163 -9.09 -5.26 2.65
CA ILE A 163 -10.44 -4.77 2.34
C ILE A 163 -11.50 -5.60 3.11
N ALA A 164 -11.36 -6.93 3.11
CA ALA A 164 -12.28 -7.81 3.83
C ALA A 164 -12.29 -7.52 5.33
N THR A 165 -11.13 -7.33 5.92
CA THR A 165 -10.97 -7.00 7.34
C THR A 165 -11.56 -5.62 7.66
N ALA A 166 -11.32 -4.61 6.81
CA ALA A 166 -11.86 -3.27 7.01
C ALA A 166 -13.40 -3.26 6.96
N ILE A 167 -14.01 -3.89 5.94
CA ILE A 167 -15.47 -3.98 5.82
C ILE A 167 -16.07 -4.80 6.97
N TYR A 168 -15.45 -5.93 7.32
CA TYR A 168 -15.92 -6.75 8.45
C TYR A 168 -15.88 -5.96 9.76
N SER A 169 -14.76 -5.29 10.02
CA SER A 169 -14.59 -4.42 11.19
C SER A 169 -15.67 -3.34 11.25
N ALA A 170 -15.91 -2.64 10.13
CA ALA A 170 -16.93 -1.59 10.05
C ALA A 170 -18.36 -2.11 10.33
N ILE A 171 -18.74 -3.28 9.76
CA ILE A 171 -20.06 -3.87 9.95
C ILE A 171 -20.23 -4.39 11.39
N LYS A 172 -19.19 -5.00 11.96
CA LYS A 172 -19.25 -5.59 13.31
C LYS A 172 -18.94 -4.61 14.43
N GLY A 173 -18.41 -3.42 14.13
CA GLY A 173 -18.00 -2.46 15.14
C GLY A 173 -16.79 -2.93 15.97
N VAL A 174 -15.93 -3.79 15.40
CA VAL A 174 -14.76 -4.36 16.09
C VAL A 174 -13.49 -3.64 15.61
N PRO A 175 -12.73 -2.98 16.50
CA PRO A 175 -11.53 -2.28 16.10
C PRO A 175 -10.43 -3.24 15.65
N VAL A 176 -9.62 -2.80 14.68
CA VAL A 176 -8.44 -3.51 14.18
C VAL A 176 -7.18 -2.89 14.79
N ASN A 177 -6.25 -3.75 15.18
CA ASN A 177 -4.95 -3.29 15.71
C ASN A 177 -4.09 -2.71 14.58
N ASN A 178 -3.74 -1.42 14.68
CA ASN A 178 -2.97 -0.71 13.67
C ASN A 178 -1.49 -1.10 13.61
N ARG A 179 -0.98 -1.87 14.60
CA ARG A 179 0.36 -2.47 14.52
C ARG A 179 0.43 -3.71 13.64
N VAL A 180 -0.69 -4.07 13.01
CA VAL A 180 -0.81 -5.18 12.07
C VAL A 180 -0.98 -4.62 10.66
N ALA A 181 -0.21 -5.14 9.71
CA ALA A 181 -0.44 -4.93 8.29
C ALA A 181 -0.71 -6.26 7.60
N MET A 182 -1.43 -6.23 6.49
CA MET A 182 -1.76 -7.46 5.79
C MET A 182 -1.80 -7.28 4.27
N THR A 183 -1.52 -8.36 3.56
CA THR A 183 -1.60 -8.41 2.10
C THR A 183 -2.00 -9.80 1.64
N GLY A 184 -2.84 -9.88 0.64
CA GLY A 184 -3.31 -11.15 0.07
C GLY A 184 -4.49 -10.91 -0.86
N GLU A 185 -4.49 -11.59 -2.01
CA GLU A 185 -5.64 -11.61 -2.90
C GLU A 185 -6.71 -12.56 -2.35
N ILE A 186 -7.96 -12.15 -2.38
CA ILE A 186 -9.10 -13.01 -2.01
C ILE A 186 -9.85 -13.46 -3.27
N SER A 187 -10.00 -14.77 -3.42
CA SER A 187 -10.90 -15.34 -4.43
C SER A 187 -12.33 -15.37 -3.92
N ILE A 188 -13.32 -15.37 -4.83
CA ILE A 188 -14.76 -15.49 -4.46
C ILE A 188 -15.11 -16.78 -3.72
N LYS A 189 -14.18 -17.75 -3.65
CA LYS A 189 -14.29 -18.98 -2.86
C LYS A 189 -13.66 -18.84 -1.47
N GLY A 190 -13.22 -17.64 -1.06
CA GLY A 190 -12.60 -17.38 0.23
C GLY A 190 -11.16 -17.85 0.36
N LYS A 191 -10.51 -18.30 -0.73
CA LYS A 191 -9.10 -18.68 -0.69
C LYS A 191 -8.22 -17.45 -0.83
N VAL A 192 -7.25 -17.33 0.05
CA VAL A 192 -6.20 -16.31 -0.05
C VAL A 192 -5.13 -16.80 -1.03
N LYS A 193 -4.82 -15.97 -2.02
CA LYS A 193 -3.87 -16.25 -3.10
C LYS A 193 -2.53 -15.55 -2.86
N PRO A 194 -1.41 -16.11 -3.36
CA PRO A 194 -0.11 -15.47 -3.28
C PRO A 194 -0.07 -14.15 -4.04
N ILE A 195 0.83 -13.26 -3.60
CA ILE A 195 0.99 -11.91 -4.14
C ILE A 195 2.44 -11.65 -4.55
N GLY A 196 2.65 -10.65 -5.40
CA GLY A 196 3.98 -10.18 -5.77
C GLY A 196 4.60 -9.24 -4.76
N GLY A 197 5.95 -9.15 -4.79
CA GLY A 197 6.72 -8.16 -4.04
C GLY A 197 6.67 -8.29 -2.51
N VAL A 198 6.50 -9.51 -1.98
CA VAL A 198 6.33 -9.75 -0.54
C VAL A 198 7.46 -9.15 0.31
N ASN A 199 8.72 -9.27 -0.12
CA ASN A 199 9.87 -8.71 0.62
C ASN A 199 9.83 -7.18 0.70
N ALA A 200 9.48 -6.51 -0.42
CA ALA A 200 9.35 -5.06 -0.45
C ALA A 200 8.20 -4.57 0.46
N LYS A 201 7.09 -5.30 0.48
CA LYS A 201 5.94 -5.04 1.34
C LYS A 201 6.29 -5.16 2.82
N ILE A 202 6.98 -6.24 3.21
CA ILE A 202 7.41 -6.44 4.60
C ILE A 202 8.39 -5.35 5.05
N LEU A 203 9.35 -4.97 4.19
CA LEU A 203 10.28 -3.89 4.48
C LEU A 203 9.57 -2.54 4.66
N ALA A 204 8.52 -2.27 3.88
CA ALA A 204 7.71 -1.06 4.04
C ALA A 204 6.93 -1.08 5.37
N ALA A 205 6.33 -2.22 5.73
CA ALA A 205 5.66 -2.42 7.01
C ALA A 205 6.61 -2.15 8.19
N LYS A 206 7.83 -2.69 8.14
CA LYS A 206 8.86 -2.46 9.15
C LYS A 206 9.17 -0.97 9.31
N ARG A 207 9.41 -0.27 8.21
CA ARG A 207 9.70 1.18 8.25
C ARG A 207 8.55 2.00 8.82
N ALA A 208 7.32 1.55 8.61
CA ALA A 208 6.12 2.20 9.15
C ALA A 208 5.86 1.92 10.64
N GLY A 209 6.64 1.04 11.29
CA GLY A 209 6.47 0.67 12.70
C GLY A 209 5.47 -0.47 12.92
N VAL A 210 5.12 -1.22 11.88
CA VAL A 210 4.27 -2.43 11.99
C VAL A 210 5.02 -3.53 12.73
N GLU A 211 4.35 -4.24 13.64
CA GLU A 211 4.92 -5.33 14.44
C GLU A 211 4.58 -6.72 13.88
N LEU A 212 3.45 -6.85 13.18
CA LEU A 212 2.97 -8.11 12.63
C LEU A 212 2.52 -7.93 11.19
N VAL A 213 3.03 -8.77 10.28
CA VAL A 213 2.60 -8.79 8.88
C VAL A 213 1.95 -10.12 8.54
N ILE A 214 0.69 -10.04 8.09
CA ILE A 214 -0.07 -11.20 7.62
C ILE A 214 0.10 -11.32 6.10
N VAL A 215 0.66 -12.46 5.66
CA VAL A 215 0.90 -12.78 4.26
C VAL A 215 0.30 -14.13 3.87
N PRO A 216 0.01 -14.37 2.58
CA PRO A 216 -0.42 -15.69 2.13
C PRO A 216 0.64 -16.76 2.43
N LYS A 217 0.20 -17.94 2.90
CA LYS A 217 1.08 -19.06 3.23
C LYS A 217 2.04 -19.43 2.09
N GLU A 218 1.58 -19.36 0.86
CA GLU A 218 2.36 -19.68 -0.34
C GLU A 218 3.51 -18.70 -0.59
N ASN A 219 3.45 -17.48 -0.02
CA ASN A 219 4.53 -16.50 -0.11
C ASN A 219 5.67 -16.74 0.89
N LEU A 220 5.51 -17.62 1.86
CA LEU A 220 6.55 -17.89 2.88
C LEU A 220 7.87 -18.35 2.25
N SER A 221 7.82 -19.16 1.20
CA SER A 221 9.02 -19.59 0.46
C SER A 221 9.75 -18.46 -0.29
N SER A 222 9.08 -17.34 -0.53
CA SER A 222 9.63 -16.18 -1.21
C SER A 222 10.24 -15.16 -0.25
N ILE A 223 10.08 -15.34 1.06
CA ILE A 223 10.65 -14.46 2.08
C ILE A 223 12.11 -14.88 2.28
N THR A 224 13.02 -14.03 1.81
CA THR A 224 14.46 -14.34 1.74
C THR A 224 15.28 -13.84 2.92
N ARG A 225 14.68 -13.09 3.85
CA ARG A 225 15.38 -12.48 4.98
C ARG A 225 14.54 -12.57 6.25
N ASP A 226 15.19 -12.97 7.34
CA ASP A 226 14.69 -12.64 8.67
C ASP A 226 14.72 -11.12 8.82
N ILE A 227 13.54 -10.54 8.94
CA ILE A 227 13.41 -9.10 9.14
C ILE A 227 13.23 -8.89 10.64
N ASP A 228 14.34 -8.64 11.34
CA ASP A 228 14.34 -8.40 12.79
C ASP A 228 13.25 -7.40 13.20
N GLY A 229 12.47 -7.77 14.21
CA GLY A 229 11.42 -6.93 14.79
C GLY A 229 10.06 -6.99 14.11
N ILE A 230 9.84 -7.86 13.11
CA ILE A 230 8.52 -8.18 12.54
C ILE A 230 8.21 -9.67 12.70
N LYS A 231 7.00 -9.98 13.14
CA LYS A 231 6.42 -11.34 13.19
C LYS A 231 5.58 -11.62 11.97
#